data_85506ecf01cb6d2683394e6be744beb7
#
_entry.id   85506ecf01cb6d2683394e6be744beb7
#
_cell.length_a   1.000
_cell.length_b   1.000
_cell.length_c   1.000
_cell.angle_alpha   90.00
_cell.angle_beta   90.00
_cell.angle_gamma   90.00
#
_symmetry.space_group_name_H-M   'P 1'
#
loop_
_entity.id
_entity.type
_entity.pdbx_description
1 polymer ?
#
loop_
_entity_poly.entity_id
_entity_poly.type
_entity_poly.pdbx_seq_one_letter_code
_entity_poly.pdbx_strand_id
1 'polypeptide(L)'
;MAAPPMAPGAPAPSTPAPRPGAPAPRWSGLLGRRWLRLRLGTRLALGLGALALGVFAVVGTVMVTNMEGYLERKLDEQMKLTQVELEKDIEKYGRLHKGVYGWFAAVYEVRDGRATLRPAADLPPEGGGQLARVAEAVRGDQPQFRTAYLEGSGTYRLRGCPVGGGVVLVSAAPMDDITTTVRQLVMVVVATFVLALVAFVVIGRAVLRRGLQPLSDMAKTAHDITSHDLTDSARLAVRAEGGSGGVEVEELRTAFNTMLEHIDSSLAARTAAEQRLRRFIADASHELRTPLTSIRGYADLFRYAAANAPEEREAHLEKLRSEAARMSVLLDDLLLLARLDSAETETPLRPSHGDLAELVRESADAFRAARPDHPLTVDTGPEPVRLRFDPMRLRQVVDNLLANAAIHTPPGTPVALSVAAEGRHAVIRVSDSGPGIPAADQARIFDRFYRVDNSRTRDRGGSGLGLAVAHSLVAAHGGTIELASRPGSTVFTTRIPRS
;
A
#
# COMPACT_ATOMS: atom_id res chain seq x y z
N MET A 1 -50.50 -43.06 -19.81
CA MET A 1 -49.34 -43.76 -20.39
C MET A 1 -48.11 -43.31 -19.63
N ALA A 2 -47.70 -44.16 -18.68
CA ALA A 2 -46.53 -43.90 -17.81
C ALA A 2 -45.33 -44.62 -18.42
N ALA A 3 -44.19 -43.90 -18.50
CA ALA A 3 -42.90 -44.45 -18.92
C ALA A 3 -42.25 -45.27 -17.77
N PRO A 4 -41.55 -46.36 -18.06
CA PRO A 4 -40.95 -47.22 -17.05
C PRO A 4 -39.60 -46.66 -16.54
N PRO A 5 -39.14 -47.07 -15.33
CA PRO A 5 -37.91 -46.59 -14.71
C PRO A 5 -36.66 -47.26 -15.33
N MET A 6 -35.60 -46.49 -15.49
CA MET A 6 -34.27 -46.94 -15.94
C MET A 6 -33.55 -47.72 -14.83
N ALA A 7 -32.93 -48.82 -15.21
CA ALA A 7 -32.09 -49.70 -14.38
C ALA A 7 -30.72 -49.06 -14.05
N PRO A 8 -30.06 -49.43 -12.93
CA PRO A 8 -28.77 -48.88 -12.54
C PRO A 8 -27.64 -49.45 -13.41
N GLY A 9 -26.75 -48.54 -13.90
CA GLY A 9 -25.61 -48.85 -14.75
C GLY A 9 -24.50 -49.59 -14.01
N ALA A 10 -23.84 -50.49 -14.73
CA ALA A 10 -22.69 -51.30 -14.31
C ALA A 10 -21.42 -50.47 -13.96
N PRO A 11 -20.56 -50.97 -13.08
CA PRO A 11 -19.34 -50.26 -12.71
C PRO A 11 -18.27 -50.27 -13.82
N ALA A 12 -17.61 -49.10 -14.03
CA ALA A 12 -16.51 -48.93 -14.96
C ALA A 12 -15.26 -49.74 -14.52
N PRO A 13 -14.42 -50.22 -15.49
CA PRO A 13 -13.23 -51.00 -15.19
C PRO A 13 -12.14 -50.14 -14.47
N SER A 14 -11.62 -50.71 -13.40
CA SER A 14 -10.53 -50.15 -12.58
C SER A 14 -9.21 -50.06 -13.36
N THR A 15 -8.65 -48.88 -13.50
CA THR A 15 -7.30 -48.62 -14.00
C THR A 15 -6.24 -49.19 -13.03
N PRO A 16 -5.21 -49.89 -13.48
CA PRO A 16 -4.18 -50.41 -12.60
C PRO A 16 -3.29 -49.29 -12.02
N ALA A 17 -3.00 -49.40 -10.72
CA ALA A 17 -2.12 -48.48 -9.98
C ALA A 17 -0.70 -48.46 -10.54
N PRO A 18 -0.01 -47.29 -10.61
CA PRO A 18 1.37 -47.23 -11.03
C PRO A 18 2.29 -47.86 -9.98
N ARG A 19 3.25 -48.68 -10.45
CA ARG A 19 4.30 -49.29 -9.64
C ARG A 19 5.15 -48.22 -8.95
N PRO A 20 5.62 -48.43 -7.70
CA PRO A 20 6.48 -47.48 -7.02
C PRO A 20 7.81 -47.34 -7.75
N GLY A 21 8.05 -46.17 -8.34
CA GLY A 21 9.31 -45.77 -8.97
C GLY A 21 10.42 -45.65 -7.93
N ALA A 22 11.65 -46.00 -8.34
CA ALA A 22 12.88 -45.91 -7.56
C ALA A 22 13.05 -44.53 -6.90
N PRO A 23 13.65 -44.42 -5.70
CA PRO A 23 13.84 -43.16 -5.00
C PRO A 23 14.79 -42.27 -5.77
N ALA A 24 14.29 -41.08 -6.17
CA ALA A 24 15.11 -40.02 -6.72
C ALA A 24 16.16 -39.54 -5.69
N PRO A 25 17.35 -39.11 -6.12
CA PRO A 25 18.42 -38.74 -5.20
C PRO A 25 18.03 -37.54 -4.34
N ARG A 26 18.12 -37.69 -3.02
CA ARG A 26 17.68 -36.76 -1.95
C ARG A 26 18.52 -35.47 -1.82
N TRP A 27 19.31 -35.08 -2.82
CA TRP A 27 20.26 -33.94 -2.70
C TRP A 27 19.65 -32.55 -3.00
N SER A 28 18.47 -32.48 -3.57
CA SER A 28 17.85 -31.18 -3.99
C SER A 28 17.02 -30.44 -2.91
N GLY A 29 16.78 -31.08 -1.75
CA GLY A 29 15.85 -30.55 -0.76
C GLY A 29 16.43 -29.67 0.35
N LEU A 30 17.72 -29.79 0.67
CA LEU A 30 18.31 -29.11 1.83
C LEU A 30 18.88 -27.73 1.51
N LEU A 31 19.37 -27.49 0.32
CA LEU A 31 19.86 -26.17 -0.13
C LEU A 31 18.72 -25.22 -0.41
N GLY A 32 17.60 -25.69 -1.00
CA GLY A 32 16.44 -24.86 -1.32
C GLY A 32 15.73 -24.28 -0.10
N ARG A 33 15.61 -25.03 1.01
CA ARG A 33 14.93 -24.56 2.24
C ARG A 33 15.74 -23.54 3.03
N ARG A 34 17.06 -23.59 3.04
CA ARG A 34 17.93 -22.57 3.66
C ARG A 34 17.97 -21.29 2.84
N TRP A 35 17.92 -21.37 1.51
CA TRP A 35 17.82 -20.22 0.60
C TRP A 35 16.55 -19.40 0.82
N LEU A 36 15.40 -20.05 1.06
CA LEU A 36 14.11 -19.40 1.30
C LEU A 36 14.04 -18.58 2.60
N ARG A 37 14.91 -18.83 3.56
CA ARG A 37 14.99 -18.10 4.84
C ARG A 37 15.92 -16.89 4.83
N LEU A 38 16.69 -16.68 3.77
CA LEU A 38 17.56 -15.53 3.65
C LEU A 38 16.76 -14.28 3.25
N ARG A 39 17.12 -13.13 3.81
CA ARG A 39 16.54 -11.82 3.41
C ARG A 39 16.75 -11.62 1.90
N LEU A 40 15.77 -11.01 1.22
CA LEU A 40 15.77 -10.80 -0.23
C LEU A 40 17.10 -10.19 -0.75
N GLY A 41 17.61 -9.18 -0.04
CA GLY A 41 18.89 -8.56 -0.37
C GLY A 41 20.09 -9.51 -0.33
N THR A 42 20.09 -10.50 0.59
CA THR A 42 21.16 -11.49 0.67
C THR A 42 21.09 -12.49 -0.49
N ARG A 43 19.90 -12.87 -0.93
CA ARG A 43 19.72 -13.75 -2.11
C ARG A 43 20.17 -13.08 -3.41
N LEU A 44 19.78 -11.81 -3.61
CA LEU A 44 20.22 -11.03 -4.75
C LEU A 44 21.75 -10.84 -4.78
N ALA A 45 22.34 -10.49 -3.64
CA ALA A 45 23.79 -10.35 -3.53
C ALA A 45 24.53 -11.66 -3.81
N LEU A 46 24.04 -12.80 -3.32
CA LEU A 46 24.61 -14.13 -3.59
C LEU A 46 24.44 -14.53 -5.07
N GLY A 47 23.29 -14.29 -5.66
CA GLY A 47 23.03 -14.60 -7.06
C GLY A 47 23.93 -13.80 -8.01
N LEU A 48 24.00 -12.48 -7.80
CA LEU A 48 24.88 -11.61 -8.58
C LEU A 48 26.35 -11.92 -8.34
N GLY A 49 26.74 -12.24 -7.10
CA GLY A 49 28.11 -12.68 -6.77
C GLY A 49 28.49 -13.99 -7.47
N ALA A 50 27.61 -14.97 -7.51
CA ALA A 50 27.83 -16.23 -8.21
C ALA A 50 27.94 -16.03 -9.73
N LEU A 51 27.12 -15.14 -10.31
CA LEU A 51 27.21 -14.80 -11.73
C LEU A 51 28.54 -14.11 -12.05
N ALA A 52 28.94 -13.14 -11.24
CA ALA A 52 30.21 -12.46 -11.39
C ALA A 52 31.39 -13.43 -11.31
N LEU A 53 31.35 -14.35 -10.34
CA LEU A 53 32.37 -15.40 -10.19
C LEU A 53 32.45 -16.27 -11.45
N GLY A 54 31.32 -16.69 -12.01
CA GLY A 54 31.27 -17.48 -13.24
C GLY A 54 31.90 -16.75 -14.43
N VAL A 55 31.54 -15.49 -14.63
CA VAL A 55 32.07 -14.65 -15.72
C VAL A 55 33.59 -14.47 -15.58
N PHE A 56 34.06 -14.11 -14.37
CA PHE A 56 35.49 -13.94 -14.11
C PHE A 56 36.28 -15.24 -14.28
N ALA A 57 35.74 -16.38 -13.84
CA ALA A 57 36.39 -17.68 -14.03
C ALA A 57 36.57 -18.00 -15.53
N VAL A 58 35.55 -17.76 -16.34
CA VAL A 58 35.64 -17.97 -17.79
C VAL A 58 36.65 -17.02 -18.44
N VAL A 59 36.55 -15.72 -18.16
CA VAL A 59 37.47 -14.72 -18.72
C VAL A 59 38.91 -14.96 -18.27
N GLY A 60 39.12 -15.27 -16.99
CA GLY A 60 40.45 -15.57 -16.46
C GLY A 60 41.06 -16.84 -17.11
N THR A 61 40.28 -17.89 -17.26
CA THR A 61 40.74 -19.12 -17.93
C THR A 61 41.10 -18.84 -19.38
N VAL A 62 40.24 -18.18 -20.14
CA VAL A 62 40.50 -17.81 -21.54
C VAL A 62 41.73 -16.93 -21.65
N MET A 63 41.91 -15.97 -20.75
CA MET A 63 43.08 -15.09 -20.77
C MET A 63 44.40 -15.85 -20.51
N VAL A 64 44.41 -16.72 -19.49
CA VAL A 64 45.61 -17.53 -19.15
C VAL A 64 45.94 -18.49 -20.29
N THR A 65 44.97 -19.26 -20.81
CA THR A 65 45.20 -20.22 -21.89
C THR A 65 45.68 -19.57 -23.19
N ASN A 66 45.09 -18.40 -23.53
CA ASN A 66 45.55 -17.63 -24.72
C ASN A 66 46.96 -17.10 -24.56
N MET A 67 47.31 -16.59 -23.34
CA MET A 67 48.66 -16.07 -23.08
C MET A 67 49.72 -17.18 -23.09
N GLU A 68 49.40 -18.35 -22.47
CA GLU A 68 50.26 -19.50 -22.52
C GLU A 68 50.53 -19.94 -23.95
N GLY A 69 49.49 -20.15 -24.75
CA GLY A 69 49.64 -20.51 -26.16
C GLY A 69 50.32 -19.42 -27.02
N TYR A 70 50.21 -18.14 -26.67
CA TYR A 70 50.98 -17.05 -27.33
C TYR A 70 52.45 -17.14 -27.00
N LEU A 71 52.83 -17.32 -25.73
CA LEU A 71 54.23 -17.40 -25.29
C LEU A 71 54.90 -18.64 -25.86
N GLU A 72 54.22 -19.76 -25.89
CA GLU A 72 54.75 -21.01 -26.52
C GLU A 72 55.01 -20.79 -28.02
N ARG A 73 54.09 -20.21 -28.77
CA ARG A 73 54.27 -19.91 -30.19
C ARG A 73 55.45 -18.97 -30.42
N LYS A 74 55.60 -17.94 -29.57
CA LYS A 74 56.71 -16.98 -29.65
C LYS A 74 58.04 -17.69 -29.37
N LEU A 75 58.11 -18.61 -28.41
CA LEU A 75 59.32 -19.43 -28.14
C LEU A 75 59.61 -20.34 -29.33
N ASP A 76 58.62 -21.01 -29.93
CA ASP A 76 58.78 -21.85 -31.08
C ASP A 76 59.33 -21.05 -32.31
N GLU A 77 58.92 -19.79 -32.49
CA GLU A 77 59.47 -18.89 -33.52
C GLU A 77 60.91 -18.54 -33.23
N GLN A 78 61.24 -18.17 -32.00
CA GLN A 78 62.63 -17.91 -31.60
C GLN A 78 63.52 -19.09 -31.82
N MET A 79 63.04 -20.31 -31.46
CA MET A 79 63.78 -21.55 -31.72
C MET A 79 63.99 -21.83 -33.17
N LYS A 80 63.04 -21.49 -34.08
CA LYS A 80 63.23 -21.59 -35.55
C LYS A 80 64.35 -20.66 -36.03
N LEU A 81 64.33 -19.41 -35.63
CA LEU A 81 65.32 -18.42 -36.07
C LEU A 81 66.75 -18.81 -35.57
N THR A 82 66.89 -19.16 -34.32
CA THR A 82 68.17 -19.57 -33.71
C THR A 82 68.72 -20.85 -34.35
N GLN A 83 67.81 -21.77 -34.73
CA GLN A 83 68.25 -23.04 -35.33
C GLN A 83 68.87 -22.85 -36.70
N VAL A 84 68.35 -21.91 -37.50
CA VAL A 84 68.95 -21.56 -38.80
C VAL A 84 70.42 -21.09 -38.66
N GLU A 85 70.72 -20.38 -37.60
CA GLU A 85 72.09 -19.95 -37.29
C GLU A 85 72.98 -21.14 -36.87
N LEU A 86 72.43 -22.01 -36.02
CA LEU A 86 73.13 -23.23 -35.56
C LEU A 86 73.37 -24.23 -36.72
N GLU A 87 72.45 -24.35 -37.66
CA GLU A 87 72.59 -25.20 -38.87
C GLU A 87 73.75 -24.67 -39.74
N LYS A 88 73.85 -23.38 -39.98
CA LYS A 88 74.94 -22.76 -40.70
C LYS A 88 76.32 -23.01 -40.05
N ASP A 89 76.36 -22.97 -38.70
CA ASP A 89 77.57 -23.26 -37.94
C ASP A 89 77.98 -24.75 -38.14
N ILE A 90 77.02 -25.69 -38.13
CA ILE A 90 77.28 -27.13 -38.36
C ILE A 90 77.75 -27.39 -39.79
N GLU A 91 77.14 -26.76 -40.80
CA GLU A 91 77.55 -26.88 -42.19
C GLU A 91 78.96 -26.36 -42.40
N LYS A 92 79.34 -25.20 -41.77
CA LYS A 92 80.59 -24.52 -42.01
C LYS A 92 81.76 -25.11 -41.20
N TYR A 93 81.50 -25.58 -39.97
CA TYR A 93 82.52 -25.98 -39.03
C TYR A 93 82.51 -27.45 -38.65
N GLY A 94 81.43 -28.19 -39.05
CA GLY A 94 81.18 -29.57 -38.67
C GLY A 94 80.85 -29.79 -37.20
N ARG A 95 80.72 -28.74 -36.43
CA ARG A 95 80.47 -28.71 -34.97
C ARG A 95 79.75 -27.44 -34.55
N LEU A 96 79.10 -27.44 -33.39
CA LEU A 96 78.56 -26.24 -32.78
C LEU A 96 79.68 -25.39 -32.23
N HIS A 97 79.82 -24.14 -32.73
CA HIS A 97 80.91 -23.22 -32.31
C HIS A 97 80.36 -22.16 -31.36
N LYS A 98 79.12 -21.83 -31.43
CA LYS A 98 78.44 -20.85 -30.53
C LYS A 98 77.26 -21.57 -29.85
N GLY A 99 77.33 -21.66 -28.52
CA GLY A 99 76.16 -21.95 -27.71
C GLY A 99 75.20 -20.76 -27.66
N VAL A 100 73.90 -20.99 -27.60
CA VAL A 100 72.94 -19.91 -27.32
C VAL A 100 72.79 -19.82 -25.82
N TYR A 101 73.05 -18.60 -25.28
CA TYR A 101 73.06 -18.40 -23.85
C TYR A 101 71.74 -18.87 -23.21
N GLY A 102 71.81 -19.83 -22.26
CA GLY A 102 70.67 -20.40 -21.57
C GLY A 102 69.94 -21.54 -22.30
N TRP A 103 70.36 -21.88 -23.55
CA TRP A 103 69.81 -22.99 -24.29
C TRP A 103 70.80 -24.14 -24.39
N PHE A 104 70.26 -25.34 -24.49
CA PHE A 104 71.09 -26.49 -24.81
C PHE A 104 70.95 -26.84 -26.28
N ALA A 105 72.01 -27.28 -26.90
CA ALA A 105 72.01 -27.76 -28.27
C ALA A 105 72.92 -28.96 -28.43
N ALA A 106 72.41 -29.99 -29.09
CA ALA A 106 73.12 -31.24 -29.31
C ALA A 106 72.92 -31.74 -30.72
N VAL A 107 73.99 -32.32 -31.28
CA VAL A 107 73.96 -32.92 -32.62
C VAL A 107 73.96 -34.44 -32.45
N TYR A 108 72.97 -35.08 -33.01
CA TYR A 108 72.83 -36.55 -33.00
C TYR A 108 72.96 -37.14 -34.38
N GLU A 109 73.60 -38.24 -34.51
CA GLU A 109 73.61 -39.08 -35.72
C GLU A 109 72.60 -40.19 -35.51
N VAL A 110 71.55 -40.21 -36.36
CA VAL A 110 70.50 -41.21 -36.25
C VAL A 110 70.72 -42.29 -37.31
N ARG A 111 71.11 -43.53 -36.87
CA ARG A 111 71.27 -44.75 -37.72
C ARG A 111 70.35 -45.83 -37.17
N ASP A 112 69.61 -46.49 -38.01
CA ASP A 112 68.67 -47.53 -37.68
C ASP A 112 67.70 -47.20 -36.49
N GLY A 113 67.30 -45.98 -36.41
CA GLY A 113 66.38 -45.51 -35.38
C GLY A 113 67.01 -45.28 -33.98
N ARG A 114 68.32 -45.35 -33.89
CA ARG A 114 69.06 -45.01 -32.64
C ARG A 114 69.82 -43.68 -32.84
N ALA A 115 69.70 -42.79 -31.87
CA ALA A 115 70.41 -41.53 -31.88
C ALA A 115 71.76 -41.71 -31.08
N THR A 116 72.88 -41.40 -31.76
CA THR A 116 74.22 -41.38 -31.14
C THR A 116 74.68 -39.90 -31.07
N LEU A 117 75.10 -39.46 -29.88
CA LEU A 117 75.57 -38.10 -29.67
C LEU A 117 76.91 -37.88 -30.32
N ARG A 118 77.05 -36.75 -31.10
CA ARG A 118 78.34 -36.32 -31.61
C ARG A 118 79.14 -35.55 -30.57
N PRO A 119 80.48 -35.67 -30.54
CA PRO A 119 81.30 -34.83 -29.65
C PRO A 119 81.08 -33.33 -29.86
N ALA A 120 81.13 -32.54 -28.80
CA ALA A 120 80.87 -31.06 -28.78
C ALA A 120 79.41 -30.65 -28.77
N ALA A 121 78.64 -31.24 -27.88
CA ALA A 121 77.30 -30.86 -27.56
C ALA A 121 77.29 -30.11 -26.21
N ASP A 122 76.47 -29.08 -26.13
CA ASP A 122 76.15 -28.39 -24.87
C ASP A 122 74.90 -29.08 -24.28
N LEU A 123 75.14 -29.99 -23.35
CA LEU A 123 74.12 -30.84 -22.79
C LEU A 123 73.80 -30.49 -21.34
N PRO A 124 72.55 -30.55 -20.95
CA PRO A 124 72.21 -30.49 -19.52
C PRO A 124 72.79 -31.70 -18.79
N PRO A 125 73.16 -31.61 -17.53
CA PRO A 125 73.83 -32.65 -16.76
C PRO A 125 73.14 -34.04 -16.80
N GLU A 126 71.82 -34.09 -16.89
CA GLU A 126 71.01 -35.32 -16.87
C GLU A 126 69.96 -35.38 -18.01
N GLY A 127 70.02 -34.49 -19.00
CA GLY A 127 68.99 -34.36 -20.04
C GLY A 127 69.22 -35.17 -21.34
N GLY A 128 70.39 -35.80 -21.52
CA GLY A 128 70.79 -36.44 -22.77
C GLY A 128 69.80 -37.51 -23.30
N GLY A 129 69.18 -38.25 -22.47
CA GLY A 129 68.19 -39.27 -22.87
C GLY A 129 66.87 -38.70 -23.44
N GLN A 130 66.45 -37.51 -23.00
CA GLN A 130 65.26 -36.84 -23.54
C GLN A 130 65.52 -36.20 -24.90
N LEU A 131 66.70 -35.57 -25.05
CA LEU A 131 67.12 -35.00 -26.32
C LEU A 131 67.32 -36.12 -27.38
N ALA A 132 67.93 -37.25 -27.01
CA ALA A 132 68.06 -38.42 -27.88
C ALA A 132 66.70 -38.94 -28.38
N ARG A 133 65.71 -39.05 -27.49
CA ARG A 133 64.34 -39.44 -27.87
C ARG A 133 63.69 -38.48 -28.85
N VAL A 134 63.98 -37.21 -28.76
CA VAL A 134 63.50 -36.23 -29.74
C VAL A 134 64.21 -36.42 -31.07
N ALA A 135 65.52 -36.67 -31.08
CA ALA A 135 66.26 -36.98 -32.30
C ALA A 135 65.76 -38.24 -32.99
N GLU A 136 65.48 -39.30 -32.24
CA GLU A 136 64.90 -40.57 -32.74
C GLU A 136 63.47 -40.41 -33.29
N ALA A 137 62.72 -39.44 -32.79
CA ALA A 137 61.33 -39.17 -33.19
C ALA A 137 61.27 -38.39 -34.53
N VAL A 138 62.33 -37.71 -34.94
CA VAL A 138 62.42 -37.00 -36.21
C VAL A 138 62.41 -38.00 -37.36
N ARG A 139 61.31 -37.97 -38.15
CA ARG A 139 61.13 -38.81 -39.35
C ARG A 139 61.03 -37.93 -40.58
N GLY A 140 61.92 -38.17 -41.51
CA GLY A 140 61.98 -37.39 -42.76
C GLY A 140 62.45 -35.96 -42.49
N ASP A 141 61.97 -35.02 -43.30
CA ASP A 141 62.47 -33.64 -43.34
C ASP A 141 61.65 -32.65 -42.44
N GLN A 142 60.78 -33.18 -41.58
CA GLN A 142 59.92 -32.34 -40.75
C GLN A 142 60.47 -32.16 -39.32
N PRO A 143 60.59 -30.89 -38.85
CA PRO A 143 61.01 -30.61 -37.48
C PRO A 143 59.94 -31.08 -36.50
N GLN A 144 60.36 -31.64 -35.34
CA GLN A 144 59.50 -32.10 -34.24
C GLN A 144 59.69 -31.21 -33.04
N PHE A 145 58.55 -30.76 -32.46
CA PHE A 145 58.54 -30.01 -31.20
C PHE A 145 57.99 -30.90 -30.09
N ARG A 146 58.64 -30.84 -28.92
CA ARG A 146 58.19 -31.56 -27.74
C ARG A 146 58.55 -30.78 -26.48
N THR A 147 57.57 -30.71 -25.54
CA THR A 147 57.87 -30.21 -24.19
C THR A 147 58.25 -31.40 -23.31
N ALA A 148 59.38 -31.32 -22.58
CA ALA A 148 59.84 -32.35 -21.69
C ALA A 148 60.47 -31.75 -20.43
N TYR A 149 60.33 -32.46 -19.34
CA TYR A 149 61.01 -32.15 -18.08
C TYR A 149 62.41 -32.78 -18.11
N LEU A 150 63.44 -31.95 -17.94
CA LEU A 150 64.84 -32.43 -17.84
C LEU A 150 65.22 -32.44 -16.36
N GLU A 151 65.58 -33.61 -15.83
CA GLU A 151 65.92 -33.77 -14.43
C GLU A 151 67.09 -32.84 -14.07
N GLY A 152 66.99 -32.15 -12.92
CA GLY A 152 67.98 -31.17 -12.48
C GLY A 152 67.99 -29.81 -13.20
N SER A 153 67.26 -29.66 -14.33
CA SER A 153 67.31 -28.45 -15.15
C SER A 153 65.94 -27.79 -15.38
N GLY A 154 64.78 -28.50 -15.16
CA GLY A 154 63.46 -27.94 -15.31
C GLY A 154 62.71 -28.33 -16.60
N THR A 155 61.70 -27.56 -16.95
CA THR A 155 60.85 -27.81 -18.16
C THR A 155 61.48 -27.10 -19.36
N TYR A 156 61.71 -27.86 -20.42
CA TYR A 156 62.28 -27.37 -21.65
C TYR A 156 61.37 -27.64 -22.86
N ARG A 157 61.36 -26.72 -23.79
CA ARG A 157 60.81 -26.89 -25.12
C ARG A 157 61.89 -27.43 -26.01
N LEU A 158 61.72 -28.60 -26.55
CA LEU A 158 62.68 -29.31 -27.39
C LEU A 158 62.27 -29.20 -28.85
N ARG A 159 63.21 -28.94 -29.74
CA ARG A 159 63.03 -28.96 -31.18
C ARG A 159 64.09 -29.82 -31.85
N GLY A 160 63.70 -30.89 -32.52
CA GLY A 160 64.54 -31.70 -33.35
C GLY A 160 64.40 -31.31 -34.82
N CYS A 161 65.51 -31.07 -35.52
CA CYS A 161 65.49 -30.71 -36.96
C CYS A 161 66.57 -31.53 -37.70
N PRO A 162 66.21 -32.15 -38.84
CA PRO A 162 67.16 -32.84 -39.69
C PRO A 162 68.08 -31.85 -40.42
N VAL A 163 69.40 -32.01 -40.34
CA VAL A 163 70.39 -31.15 -41.00
C VAL A 163 70.92 -31.80 -42.29
N GLY A 164 70.53 -33.05 -42.58
CA GLY A 164 71.00 -33.83 -43.76
C GLY A 164 71.96 -34.95 -43.39
N GLY A 165 72.04 -35.99 -44.23
CA GLY A 165 72.98 -37.11 -44.01
C GLY A 165 72.74 -37.95 -42.76
N GLY A 166 71.48 -38.04 -42.23
CA GLY A 166 71.17 -38.74 -40.99
C GLY A 166 71.54 -37.97 -39.72
N VAL A 167 71.88 -36.71 -39.80
CA VAL A 167 72.24 -35.81 -38.67
C VAL A 167 71.00 -35.01 -38.27
N VAL A 168 70.72 -35.04 -36.95
CA VAL A 168 69.59 -34.27 -36.33
C VAL A 168 70.19 -33.32 -35.28
N LEU A 169 69.86 -32.02 -35.47
CA LEU A 169 70.15 -31.02 -34.45
C LEU A 169 68.96 -30.92 -33.51
N VAL A 170 69.18 -31.09 -32.23
CA VAL A 170 68.18 -30.89 -31.19
C VAL A 170 68.54 -29.67 -30.35
N SER A 171 67.68 -28.71 -30.32
CA SER A 171 67.79 -27.55 -29.42
C SER A 171 66.74 -27.63 -28.30
N ALA A 172 67.11 -27.15 -27.11
CA ALA A 172 66.29 -27.13 -25.92
C ALA A 172 66.29 -25.74 -25.31
N ALA A 173 65.14 -25.11 -25.30
CA ALA A 173 64.95 -23.76 -24.70
C ALA A 173 64.24 -23.91 -23.34
N PRO A 174 64.68 -23.19 -22.29
CA PRO A 174 64.04 -23.28 -20.98
C PRO A 174 62.65 -22.61 -21.02
N MET A 175 61.69 -23.20 -20.35
CA MET A 175 60.31 -22.65 -20.21
C MET A 175 60.11 -21.96 -18.86
N ASP A 176 61.15 -21.80 -18.02
CA ASP A 176 61.03 -21.24 -16.67
C ASP A 176 60.52 -19.77 -16.70
N ASP A 177 60.97 -18.95 -17.67
CA ASP A 177 60.48 -17.60 -17.86
C ASP A 177 59.02 -17.54 -18.24
N ILE A 178 58.56 -18.50 -19.07
CA ILE A 178 57.15 -18.60 -19.47
C ILE A 178 56.32 -19.02 -18.29
N THR A 179 56.74 -20.06 -17.54
CA THR A 179 55.99 -20.56 -16.38
C THR A 179 55.92 -19.54 -15.27
N THR A 180 57.00 -18.78 -15.06
CA THR A 180 57.02 -17.66 -14.10
C THR A 180 56.12 -16.51 -14.52
N THR A 181 56.14 -16.11 -15.78
CA THR A 181 55.28 -15.08 -16.35
C THR A 181 53.82 -15.46 -16.25
N VAL A 182 53.46 -16.71 -16.62
CA VAL A 182 52.10 -17.22 -16.51
C VAL A 182 51.68 -17.28 -15.05
N ARG A 183 52.50 -17.72 -14.11
CA ARG A 183 52.22 -17.71 -12.67
C ARG A 183 51.95 -16.30 -12.14
N GLN A 184 52.79 -15.34 -12.50
CA GLN A 184 52.57 -13.92 -12.14
C GLN A 184 51.26 -13.37 -12.70
N LEU A 185 50.94 -13.69 -13.96
CA LEU A 185 49.65 -13.32 -14.57
C LEU A 185 48.49 -13.94 -13.80
N VAL A 186 48.54 -15.23 -13.46
CA VAL A 186 47.53 -15.91 -12.66
C VAL A 186 47.35 -15.24 -11.30
N MET A 187 48.45 -14.91 -10.60
CA MET A 187 48.40 -14.22 -9.31
C MET A 187 47.75 -12.83 -9.42
N VAL A 188 48.08 -12.06 -10.45
CA VAL A 188 47.50 -10.73 -10.69
C VAL A 188 45.99 -10.85 -11.00
N VAL A 189 45.59 -11.81 -11.86
CA VAL A 189 44.20 -12.06 -12.20
C VAL A 189 43.41 -12.46 -10.96
N VAL A 190 43.93 -13.35 -10.15
CA VAL A 190 43.28 -13.82 -8.90
C VAL A 190 43.17 -12.67 -7.89
N ALA A 191 44.24 -11.91 -7.69
CA ALA A 191 44.23 -10.78 -6.75
C ALA A 191 43.22 -9.70 -7.17
N THR A 192 43.18 -9.35 -8.45
CA THR A 192 42.25 -8.38 -9.01
C THR A 192 40.80 -8.89 -8.87
N PHE A 193 40.59 -10.16 -9.12
CA PHE A 193 39.28 -10.81 -8.95
C PHE A 193 38.80 -10.75 -7.50
N VAL A 194 39.65 -11.13 -6.54
CA VAL A 194 39.30 -11.09 -5.11
C VAL A 194 38.96 -9.66 -4.69
N LEU A 195 39.75 -8.67 -5.12
CA LEU A 195 39.49 -7.26 -4.82
C LEU A 195 38.15 -6.80 -5.41
N ALA A 196 37.90 -7.14 -6.67
CA ALA A 196 36.64 -6.80 -7.34
C ALA A 196 35.43 -7.47 -6.67
N LEU A 197 35.55 -8.73 -6.25
CA LEU A 197 34.50 -9.46 -5.55
C LEU A 197 34.20 -8.81 -4.18
N VAL A 198 35.22 -8.45 -3.41
CA VAL A 198 35.06 -7.77 -2.12
C VAL A 198 34.38 -6.42 -2.32
N ALA A 199 34.85 -5.60 -3.29
CA ALA A 199 34.24 -4.33 -3.62
C ALA A 199 32.78 -4.50 -4.03
N PHE A 200 32.48 -5.46 -4.88
CA PHE A 200 31.13 -5.78 -5.33
C PHE A 200 30.20 -6.15 -4.16
N VAL A 201 30.66 -7.00 -3.24
CA VAL A 201 29.88 -7.41 -2.06
C VAL A 201 29.62 -6.21 -1.14
N VAL A 202 30.65 -5.38 -0.88
CA VAL A 202 30.52 -4.20 0.01
C VAL A 202 29.58 -3.15 -0.59
N ILE A 203 29.80 -2.79 -1.85
CA ILE A 203 28.99 -1.78 -2.55
C ILE A 203 27.55 -2.30 -2.72
N GLY A 204 27.39 -3.53 -3.22
CA GLY A 204 26.09 -4.14 -3.42
C GLY A 204 25.27 -4.22 -2.13
N ARG A 205 25.92 -4.60 -1.01
CA ARG A 205 25.27 -4.62 0.30
C ARG A 205 24.90 -3.22 0.80
N ALA A 206 25.74 -2.21 0.54
CA ALA A 206 25.44 -0.82 0.90
C ALA A 206 24.26 -0.26 0.11
N VAL A 207 24.23 -0.49 -1.20
CA VAL A 207 23.13 -0.06 -2.09
C VAL A 207 21.80 -0.75 -1.70
N LEU A 208 21.84 -2.08 -1.53
CA LEU A 208 20.65 -2.83 -1.14
C LEU A 208 20.11 -2.43 0.23
N ARG A 209 21.00 -2.18 1.21
CA ARG A 209 20.57 -1.72 2.54
C ARG A 209 19.87 -0.36 2.46
N ARG A 210 20.49 0.60 1.76
CA ARG A 210 19.89 1.95 1.62
C ARG A 210 18.58 1.92 0.84
N GLY A 211 18.52 1.16 -0.25
CA GLY A 211 17.31 1.08 -1.09
C GLY A 211 16.13 0.36 -0.43
N LEU A 212 16.38 -0.62 0.45
CA LEU A 212 15.31 -1.42 1.09
C LEU A 212 14.98 -0.95 2.53
N GLN A 213 15.73 -0.03 3.10
CA GLN A 213 15.48 0.49 4.44
C GLN A 213 14.09 1.13 4.56
N PRO A 214 13.62 1.99 3.62
CA PRO A 214 12.30 2.61 3.70
C PRO A 214 11.16 1.58 3.75
N LEU A 215 11.26 0.48 3.00
CA LEU A 215 10.26 -0.60 3.03
C LEU A 215 10.21 -1.30 4.40
N SER A 216 11.37 -1.47 5.05
CA SER A 216 11.42 -2.04 6.40
C SER A 216 10.77 -1.10 7.43
N ASP A 217 10.95 0.20 7.27
CA ASP A 217 10.40 1.20 8.18
C ASP A 217 8.88 1.33 7.98
N MET A 218 8.39 1.29 6.73
CA MET A 218 6.95 1.20 6.45
C MET A 218 6.32 -0.07 7.04
N ALA A 219 7.00 -1.21 6.95
CA ALA A 219 6.52 -2.46 7.54
C ALA A 219 6.46 -2.41 9.08
N LYS A 220 7.41 -1.73 9.73
CA LYS A 220 7.38 -1.47 11.17
C LYS A 220 6.21 -0.54 11.53
N THR A 221 6.07 0.58 10.82
CA THR A 221 4.95 1.51 11.00
C THR A 221 3.60 0.80 10.89
N ALA A 222 3.42 -0.06 9.88
CA ALA A 222 2.21 -0.85 9.74
C ALA A 222 2.00 -1.84 10.91
N HIS A 223 3.08 -2.46 11.40
CA HIS A 223 3.01 -3.37 12.54
C HIS A 223 2.68 -2.64 13.85
N ASP A 224 3.28 -1.48 14.07
CA ASP A 224 3.02 -0.65 15.25
C ASP A 224 1.56 -0.18 15.27
N ILE A 225 1.00 0.21 14.12
CA ILE A 225 -0.42 0.57 13.98
C ILE A 225 -1.33 -0.62 14.33
N THR A 226 -0.99 -1.84 13.88
CA THR A 226 -1.82 -3.03 14.15
C THR A 226 -1.70 -3.54 15.59
N SER A 227 -0.62 -3.21 16.29
CA SER A 227 -0.39 -3.62 17.68
C SER A 227 -0.97 -2.65 18.72
N HIS A 228 -1.28 -1.40 18.33
CA HIS A 228 -1.94 -0.43 19.20
C HIS A 228 -3.45 -0.54 19.08
N ASP A 229 -4.14 -0.36 20.20
CA ASP A 229 -5.60 -0.32 20.22
C ASP A 229 -6.06 1.01 19.57
N LEU A 230 -6.57 0.91 18.32
CA LEU A 230 -7.03 2.05 17.53
C LEU A 230 -8.23 2.78 18.14
N THR A 231 -8.79 2.24 19.22
CA THR A 231 -9.94 2.85 19.93
C THR A 231 -9.56 4.00 20.86
N ASP A 232 -8.30 4.08 21.28
CA ASP A 232 -7.87 5.07 22.32
C ASP A 232 -7.04 6.23 21.76
N SER A 233 -6.70 6.22 20.47
CA SER A 233 -5.82 7.23 19.85
C SER A 233 -6.58 8.11 18.86
N ALA A 234 -6.78 9.36 19.20
CA ALA A 234 -7.50 10.33 18.38
C ALA A 234 -6.82 10.68 17.04
N ARG A 235 -5.61 10.23 16.78
CA ARG A 235 -4.87 10.39 15.51
C ARG A 235 -3.75 9.38 15.40
N LEU A 236 -3.61 8.75 14.23
CA LEU A 236 -2.40 8.03 13.87
C LEU A 236 -1.28 9.05 13.61
N ALA A 237 -0.50 9.35 14.67
CA ALA A 237 0.60 10.33 14.57
C ALA A 237 1.78 9.82 13.72
N VAL A 238 1.78 8.54 13.36
CA VAL A 238 2.90 7.87 12.69
C VAL A 238 2.70 7.91 11.18
N ARG A 239 3.65 8.53 10.48
CA ARG A 239 3.73 8.54 9.01
C ARG A 239 5.04 7.89 8.59
N ALA A 240 5.07 7.27 7.41
CA ALA A 240 6.33 6.83 6.82
C ALA A 240 7.14 8.06 6.41
N GLU A 241 8.27 8.27 7.12
CA GLU A 241 9.17 9.41 6.85
C GLU A 241 9.92 9.22 5.54
N GLY A 242 10.32 10.34 4.90
CA GLY A 242 11.07 10.33 3.65
C GLY A 242 12.48 9.74 3.85
N GLY A 243 12.89 8.84 2.99
CA GLY A 243 14.20 8.21 2.96
C GLY A 243 14.77 8.17 1.54
N SER A 244 16.05 7.81 1.39
CA SER A 244 16.76 7.69 0.11
C SER A 244 16.34 6.42 -0.67
N GLY A 245 15.06 6.27 -0.97
CA GLY A 245 14.52 5.22 -1.84
C GLY A 245 14.49 5.68 -3.30
N GLY A 246 14.39 4.74 -4.25
CA GLY A 246 14.11 5.06 -5.66
C GLY A 246 12.70 5.65 -5.84
N VAL A 247 12.40 6.06 -7.09
CA VAL A 247 11.10 6.65 -7.45
C VAL A 247 9.94 5.73 -7.08
N GLU A 248 10.10 4.43 -7.26
CA GLU A 248 9.09 3.41 -6.96
C GLU A 248 8.79 3.32 -5.45
N VAL A 249 9.81 3.48 -4.62
CA VAL A 249 9.67 3.47 -3.15
C VAL A 249 8.98 4.74 -2.67
N GLU A 250 9.25 5.88 -3.30
CA GLU A 250 8.61 7.16 -2.98
C GLU A 250 7.13 7.15 -3.38
N GLU A 251 6.79 6.58 -4.52
CA GLU A 251 5.41 6.40 -4.96
C GLU A 251 4.63 5.50 -3.97
N LEU A 252 5.24 4.38 -3.56
CA LEU A 252 4.64 3.48 -2.56
C LEU A 252 4.46 4.19 -1.21
N ARG A 253 5.45 4.99 -0.76
CA ARG A 253 5.36 5.76 0.47
C ARG A 253 4.21 6.78 0.43
N THR A 254 4.04 7.45 -0.70
CA THR A 254 2.96 8.41 -0.91
C THR A 254 1.59 7.71 -0.85
N ALA A 255 1.43 6.60 -1.56
CA ALA A 255 0.21 5.80 -1.54
C ALA A 255 -0.10 5.28 -0.11
N PHE A 256 0.91 4.82 0.61
CA PHE A 256 0.76 4.34 1.99
C PHE A 256 0.30 5.46 2.94
N ASN A 257 0.92 6.65 2.87
CA ASN A 257 0.52 7.80 3.69
C ASN A 257 -0.89 8.30 3.35
N THR A 258 -1.28 8.29 2.08
CA THR A 258 -2.65 8.60 1.64
C THR A 258 -3.67 7.61 2.21
N MET A 259 -3.33 6.32 2.23
CA MET A 259 -4.17 5.29 2.86
C MET A 259 -4.33 5.55 4.37
N LEU A 260 -3.25 5.89 5.08
CA LEU A 260 -3.30 6.23 6.51
C LEU A 260 -4.18 7.47 6.77
N GLU A 261 -4.13 8.48 5.90
CA GLU A 261 -4.96 9.68 6.01
C GLU A 261 -6.45 9.36 5.84
N HIS A 262 -6.79 8.46 4.90
CA HIS A 262 -8.16 7.97 4.73
C HIS A 262 -8.65 7.18 5.96
N ILE A 263 -7.80 6.36 6.57
CA ILE A 263 -8.13 5.63 7.80
C ILE A 263 -8.37 6.62 8.95
N ASP A 264 -7.48 7.60 9.15
CA ASP A 264 -7.62 8.65 10.17
C ASP A 264 -8.94 9.40 10.03
N SER A 265 -9.26 9.84 8.80
CA SER A 265 -10.50 10.58 8.53
C SER A 265 -11.75 9.72 8.82
N SER A 266 -11.70 8.44 8.45
CA SER A 266 -12.79 7.49 8.72
C SER A 266 -12.99 7.22 10.21
N LEU A 267 -11.90 7.04 10.96
CA LEU A 267 -11.93 6.85 12.42
C LEU A 267 -12.45 8.11 13.14
N ALA A 268 -11.98 9.29 12.72
CA ALA A 268 -12.46 10.56 13.27
C ALA A 268 -13.96 10.76 13.01
N ALA A 269 -14.43 10.47 11.79
CA ALA A 269 -15.85 10.53 11.43
C ALA A 269 -16.68 9.56 12.27
N ARG A 270 -16.21 8.32 12.44
CA ARG A 270 -16.89 7.30 13.28
C ARG A 270 -16.96 7.73 14.74
N THR A 271 -15.85 8.20 15.33
CA THR A 271 -15.82 8.66 16.72
C THR A 271 -16.77 9.83 16.92
N ALA A 272 -16.79 10.79 15.99
CA ALA A 272 -17.73 11.91 16.05
C ALA A 272 -19.19 11.45 15.95
N ALA A 273 -19.49 10.45 15.11
CA ALA A 273 -20.83 9.87 15.01
C ALA A 273 -21.24 9.13 16.30
N GLU A 274 -20.35 8.32 16.88
CA GLU A 274 -20.58 7.64 18.16
C GLU A 274 -20.83 8.65 19.33
N GLN A 275 -20.06 9.72 19.38
CA GLN A 275 -20.26 10.76 20.40
C GLN A 275 -21.58 11.52 20.22
N ARG A 276 -22.00 11.77 18.95
CA ARG A 276 -23.32 12.34 18.66
C ARG A 276 -24.44 11.40 19.10
N LEU A 277 -24.32 10.12 18.79
CA LEU A 277 -25.30 9.10 19.20
C LEU A 277 -25.39 8.97 20.71
N ARG A 278 -24.27 8.90 21.42
CA ARG A 278 -24.28 8.85 22.91
C ARG A 278 -24.97 10.07 23.53
N ARG A 279 -24.70 11.29 23.04
CA ARG A 279 -25.38 12.51 23.47
C ARG A 279 -26.87 12.45 23.19
N PHE A 280 -27.26 12.06 21.99
CA PHE A 280 -28.66 11.90 21.60
C PHE A 280 -29.41 10.95 22.54
N ILE A 281 -28.83 9.76 22.83
CA ILE A 281 -29.46 8.79 23.74
C ILE A 281 -29.60 9.36 25.17
N ALA A 282 -28.58 10.05 25.66
CA ALA A 282 -28.62 10.67 26.98
C ALA A 282 -29.72 11.72 27.07
N ASP A 283 -29.76 12.64 26.11
CA ASP A 283 -30.74 13.76 26.07
C ASP A 283 -32.17 13.21 25.89
N ALA A 284 -32.38 12.26 24.98
CA ALA A 284 -33.68 11.60 24.80
C ALA A 284 -34.15 10.91 26.09
N SER A 285 -33.23 10.22 26.80
CA SER A 285 -33.56 9.53 28.05
C SER A 285 -33.99 10.53 29.15
N HIS A 286 -33.34 11.69 29.22
CA HIS A 286 -33.72 12.74 30.15
C HIS A 286 -35.07 13.36 29.83
N GLU A 287 -35.35 13.69 28.58
CA GLU A 287 -36.60 14.31 28.14
C GLU A 287 -37.80 13.34 28.17
N LEU A 288 -37.59 12.04 28.05
CA LEU A 288 -38.61 11.02 28.22
C LEU A 288 -38.90 10.74 29.70
N ARG A 289 -37.90 10.81 30.60
CA ARG A 289 -38.07 10.52 32.03
C ARG A 289 -39.00 11.52 32.71
N THR A 290 -38.91 12.80 32.34
CA THR A 290 -39.70 13.87 32.95
C THR A 290 -41.20 13.68 32.78
N PRO A 291 -41.77 13.56 31.54
CA PRO A 291 -43.22 13.32 31.35
C PRO A 291 -43.66 11.99 31.92
N LEU A 292 -42.79 10.95 31.85
CA LEU A 292 -43.13 9.64 32.47
C LEU A 292 -43.28 9.75 34.01
N THR A 293 -42.45 10.53 34.66
CA THR A 293 -42.59 10.80 36.12
C THR A 293 -43.86 11.57 36.40
N SER A 294 -44.20 12.57 35.55
CA SER A 294 -45.45 13.34 35.68
C SER A 294 -46.67 12.45 35.49
N ILE A 295 -46.70 11.57 34.44
CA ILE A 295 -47.76 10.59 34.22
C ILE A 295 -47.93 9.70 35.46
N ARG A 296 -46.85 9.16 36.00
CA ARG A 296 -46.92 8.34 37.21
C ARG A 296 -47.49 9.10 38.39
N GLY A 297 -47.03 10.35 38.62
CA GLY A 297 -47.55 11.19 39.69
C GLY A 297 -49.04 11.50 39.54
N TYR A 298 -49.48 11.88 38.34
CA TYR A 298 -50.91 12.12 38.07
C TYR A 298 -51.75 10.84 38.15
N ALA A 299 -51.21 9.67 37.78
CA ALA A 299 -51.89 8.39 37.98
C ALA A 299 -52.08 8.05 39.44
N ASP A 300 -51.12 8.33 40.29
CA ASP A 300 -51.22 8.14 41.73
C ASP A 300 -52.22 9.14 42.33
N LEU A 301 -52.20 10.41 41.90
CA LEU A 301 -53.20 11.42 42.31
C LEU A 301 -54.63 11.07 41.87
N PHE A 302 -54.76 10.62 40.61
CA PHE A 302 -56.06 10.14 40.08
C PHE A 302 -56.61 9.02 40.91
N ARG A 303 -55.80 8.04 41.33
CA ARG A 303 -56.19 6.95 42.22
C ARG A 303 -56.59 7.43 43.59
N TYR A 304 -55.87 8.40 44.16
CA TYR A 304 -56.20 9.01 45.44
C TYR A 304 -57.52 9.80 45.35
N ALA A 305 -57.69 10.64 44.32
CA ALA A 305 -58.89 11.43 44.11
C ALA A 305 -60.13 10.58 43.82
N ALA A 306 -59.96 9.40 43.18
CA ALA A 306 -61.04 8.46 42.96
C ALA A 306 -61.72 7.98 44.28
N ALA A 307 -60.94 7.93 45.37
CA ALA A 307 -61.42 7.48 46.67
C ALA A 307 -61.85 8.66 47.60
N ASN A 308 -61.21 9.85 47.48
CA ASN A 308 -61.30 10.95 48.47
C ASN A 308 -61.82 12.28 47.94
N ALA A 309 -61.61 12.56 46.60
CA ALA A 309 -61.95 13.81 45.97
C ALA A 309 -62.39 13.61 44.50
N PRO A 310 -63.64 13.12 44.29
CA PRO A 310 -64.12 12.81 42.92
C PRO A 310 -64.09 13.96 41.92
N GLU A 311 -64.23 15.19 42.42
CA GLU A 311 -64.23 16.42 41.59
C GLU A 311 -62.88 16.69 40.91
N GLU A 312 -61.78 16.29 41.53
CA GLU A 312 -60.40 16.47 40.99
C GLU A 312 -60.00 15.36 39.98
N ARG A 313 -60.77 14.30 39.97
CA ARG A 313 -60.45 13.12 39.11
C ARG A 313 -60.34 13.47 37.60
N GLU A 314 -61.30 14.25 37.09
CA GLU A 314 -61.33 14.64 35.68
C GLU A 314 -60.12 15.50 35.33
N ALA A 315 -59.74 16.43 36.24
CA ALA A 315 -58.59 17.29 36.05
C ALA A 315 -57.23 16.49 36.03
N HIS A 316 -57.11 15.43 36.85
CA HIS A 316 -55.95 14.57 36.84
C HIS A 316 -55.92 13.68 35.59
N LEU A 317 -57.10 13.19 35.10
CA LEU A 317 -57.21 12.42 33.88
C LEU A 317 -56.81 13.29 32.65
N GLU A 318 -57.26 14.53 32.59
CA GLU A 318 -56.91 15.46 31.51
C GLU A 318 -55.39 15.75 31.48
N LYS A 319 -54.77 15.93 32.64
CA LYS A 319 -53.31 16.10 32.73
C LYS A 319 -52.55 14.85 32.27
N LEU A 320 -53.04 13.63 32.64
CA LEU A 320 -52.51 12.35 32.15
C LEU A 320 -52.59 12.27 30.62
N ARG A 321 -53.74 12.58 30.03
CA ARG A 321 -53.93 12.59 28.57
C ARG A 321 -53.00 13.56 27.88
N SER A 322 -52.84 14.78 28.43
CA SER A 322 -51.98 15.80 27.91
C SER A 322 -50.49 15.40 27.92
N GLU A 323 -50.03 14.81 29.04
CA GLU A 323 -48.63 14.33 29.11
C GLU A 323 -48.38 13.10 28.22
N ALA A 324 -49.34 12.21 28.07
CA ALA A 324 -49.26 11.08 27.14
C ALA A 324 -49.20 11.55 25.66
N ALA A 325 -50.04 12.51 25.29
CA ALA A 325 -50.01 13.13 23.96
C ALA A 325 -48.70 13.81 23.67
N ARG A 326 -48.18 14.57 24.66
CA ARG A 326 -46.87 15.23 24.56
C ARG A 326 -45.73 14.19 24.36
N MET A 327 -45.74 13.09 25.09
CA MET A 327 -44.79 11.99 24.90
C MET A 327 -44.83 11.40 23.52
N SER A 328 -46.06 11.20 22.95
CA SER A 328 -46.23 10.67 21.60
C SER A 328 -45.59 11.59 20.55
N VAL A 329 -45.86 12.89 20.63
CA VAL A 329 -45.24 13.89 19.72
C VAL A 329 -43.72 13.88 19.84
N LEU A 330 -43.18 13.84 21.07
CA LEU A 330 -41.75 13.79 21.31
C LEU A 330 -41.09 12.54 20.72
N LEU A 331 -41.75 11.38 20.87
CA LEU A 331 -41.27 10.11 20.30
C LEU A 331 -41.29 10.14 18.76
N ASP A 332 -42.35 10.66 18.16
CA ASP A 332 -42.48 10.81 16.71
C ASP A 332 -41.40 11.75 16.14
N ASP A 333 -41.12 12.85 16.81
CA ASP A 333 -40.05 13.80 16.46
C ASP A 333 -38.67 13.13 16.56
N LEU A 334 -38.39 12.35 17.61
CA LEU A 334 -37.13 11.60 17.77
C LEU A 334 -36.94 10.56 16.67
N LEU A 335 -38.01 9.78 16.37
CA LEU A 335 -37.95 8.77 15.30
C LEU A 335 -37.76 9.41 13.91
N LEU A 336 -38.37 10.58 13.69
CA LEU A 336 -38.19 11.34 12.45
C LEU A 336 -36.75 11.84 12.30
N LEU A 337 -36.21 12.45 13.36
CA LEU A 337 -34.82 12.93 13.37
C LEU A 337 -33.84 11.78 13.18
N ALA A 338 -34.05 10.63 13.80
CA ALA A 338 -33.19 9.45 13.63
C ALA A 338 -33.21 8.92 12.18
N ARG A 339 -34.38 8.97 11.51
CA ARG A 339 -34.49 8.59 10.09
C ARG A 339 -33.87 9.61 9.15
N LEU A 340 -33.93 10.90 9.47
CA LEU A 340 -33.32 11.96 8.66
C LEU A 340 -31.77 11.99 8.78
N ASP A 341 -31.23 11.52 9.91
CA ASP A 341 -29.77 11.40 10.13
C ASP A 341 -29.13 10.21 9.44
N SER A 342 -29.88 9.13 9.21
CA SER A 342 -29.38 7.95 8.50
C SER A 342 -29.38 8.23 6.99
N ALA A 343 -28.28 8.81 6.50
CA ALA A 343 -28.11 9.23 5.09
C ALA A 343 -28.11 8.07 4.06
N GLU A 344 -28.23 6.81 4.50
CA GLU A 344 -28.13 5.62 3.65
C GLU A 344 -29.46 5.03 3.19
N THR A 345 -30.58 5.53 3.69
CA THR A 345 -31.89 4.99 3.32
C THR A 345 -32.76 6.11 2.77
N GLU A 346 -33.47 5.81 1.67
CA GLU A 346 -34.38 6.67 0.93
C GLU A 346 -34.94 7.85 1.74
N THR A 347 -34.77 9.06 1.23
CA THR A 347 -35.29 10.29 1.84
C THR A 347 -36.73 10.03 2.31
N PRO A 348 -37.06 10.18 3.60
CA PRO A 348 -38.37 9.82 4.12
C PRO A 348 -39.48 10.81 3.65
N LEU A 349 -39.19 11.58 2.61
CA LEU A 349 -40.10 12.56 2.00
C LEU A 349 -40.94 11.89 0.92
N ARG A 350 -42.21 12.30 0.85
CA ARG A 350 -43.15 11.95 -0.21
C ARG A 350 -43.56 13.22 -0.99
N PRO A 351 -42.65 13.72 -1.85
CA PRO A 351 -42.92 14.99 -2.52
C PRO A 351 -44.00 14.85 -3.59
N SER A 352 -44.97 15.76 -3.56
CA SER A 352 -46.03 15.96 -4.55
C SER A 352 -46.05 17.40 -5.03
N HIS A 353 -46.64 17.62 -6.19
CA HIS A 353 -46.89 19.00 -6.66
C HIS A 353 -48.02 19.62 -5.85
N GLY A 354 -47.81 20.84 -5.33
CA GLY A 354 -48.76 21.56 -4.50
C GLY A 354 -48.56 23.06 -4.55
N ASP A 355 -49.54 23.77 -4.01
CA ASP A 355 -49.45 25.21 -3.78
C ASP A 355 -49.08 25.48 -2.30
N LEU A 356 -47.88 26.01 -2.11
CA LEU A 356 -47.40 26.36 -0.77
C LEU A 356 -48.21 27.43 -0.07
N ALA A 357 -48.85 28.31 -0.83
CA ALA A 357 -49.74 29.32 -0.28
C ALA A 357 -51.02 28.74 0.34
N GLU A 358 -51.51 27.62 -0.20
CA GLU A 358 -52.65 26.84 0.39
C GLU A 358 -52.24 26.21 1.72
N LEU A 359 -51.10 25.52 1.75
CA LEU A 359 -50.54 24.93 2.97
C LEU A 359 -50.34 25.96 4.09
N VAL A 360 -49.80 27.14 3.74
CA VAL A 360 -49.57 28.23 4.69
C VAL A 360 -50.89 28.76 5.24
N ARG A 361 -51.94 28.91 4.41
CA ARG A 361 -53.28 29.31 4.86
C ARG A 361 -53.92 28.28 5.82
N GLU A 362 -53.82 26.98 5.50
CA GLU A 362 -54.31 25.92 6.36
C GLU A 362 -53.61 25.89 7.75
N SER A 363 -52.25 26.01 7.76
CA SER A 363 -51.49 26.12 9.01
C SER A 363 -51.87 27.36 9.81
N ALA A 364 -52.10 28.48 9.15
CA ALA A 364 -52.54 29.71 9.79
C ALA A 364 -53.91 29.58 10.44
N ASP A 365 -54.88 28.93 9.76
CA ASP A 365 -56.22 28.69 10.31
C ASP A 365 -56.16 27.75 11.51
N ALA A 366 -55.36 26.68 11.45
CA ALA A 366 -55.12 25.80 12.59
C ALA A 366 -54.50 26.53 13.79
N PHE A 367 -53.50 27.43 13.52
CA PHE A 367 -52.89 28.22 14.57
C PHE A 367 -53.85 29.19 15.21
N ARG A 368 -54.71 29.93 14.46
CA ARG A 368 -55.71 30.84 14.97
C ARG A 368 -56.72 30.11 15.90
N ALA A 369 -57.12 28.92 15.50
CA ALA A 369 -58.01 28.09 16.33
C ALA A 369 -57.35 27.64 17.62
N ALA A 370 -56.08 27.25 17.59
CA ALA A 370 -55.34 26.75 18.75
C ALA A 370 -54.79 27.85 19.69
N ARG A 371 -54.52 29.04 19.15
CA ARG A 371 -53.89 30.18 19.85
C ARG A 371 -54.64 31.53 19.58
N PRO A 372 -55.87 31.66 20.03
CA PRO A 372 -56.67 32.84 19.81
C PRO A 372 -56.10 34.10 20.52
N ASP A 373 -55.23 33.89 21.50
CA ASP A 373 -54.48 34.89 22.24
C ASP A 373 -53.29 35.53 21.46
N HIS A 374 -52.94 35.01 20.29
CA HIS A 374 -51.86 35.53 19.45
C HIS A 374 -52.43 36.03 18.11
N PRO A 375 -52.48 37.34 17.85
CA PRO A 375 -52.93 37.87 16.58
C PRO A 375 -52.01 37.42 15.43
N LEU A 376 -52.57 36.71 14.42
CA LEU A 376 -51.82 36.21 13.28
C LEU A 376 -52.21 36.99 12.01
N THR A 377 -51.22 37.63 11.39
CA THR A 377 -51.32 38.21 10.03
C THR A 377 -50.74 37.22 9.02
N VAL A 378 -51.43 37.04 7.90
CA VAL A 378 -51.00 36.12 6.83
C VAL A 378 -50.90 36.88 5.52
N ASP A 379 -49.76 36.77 4.86
CA ASP A 379 -49.52 37.29 3.52
C ASP A 379 -49.06 36.18 2.59
N THR A 380 -49.91 35.75 1.65
CA THR A 380 -49.60 34.74 0.65
C THR A 380 -49.38 35.30 -0.75
N GLY A 381 -49.42 36.61 -0.87
CA GLY A 381 -49.38 37.28 -2.19
C GLY A 381 -50.58 36.92 -3.09
N PRO A 382 -50.68 37.51 -4.27
CA PRO A 382 -51.77 37.24 -5.21
C PRO A 382 -51.57 35.98 -6.08
N GLU A 383 -50.31 35.51 -6.22
CA GLU A 383 -49.98 34.41 -7.10
C GLU A 383 -49.72 33.11 -6.33
N PRO A 384 -50.14 31.92 -6.86
CA PRO A 384 -49.85 30.65 -6.24
C PRO A 384 -48.38 30.34 -6.28
N VAL A 385 -47.82 29.80 -5.17
CA VAL A 385 -46.43 29.39 -5.06
C VAL A 385 -46.33 27.89 -5.28
N ARG A 386 -46.29 27.48 -6.55
CA ARG A 386 -46.25 26.06 -6.92
C ARG A 386 -44.82 25.51 -6.93
N LEU A 387 -44.63 24.37 -6.27
CA LEU A 387 -43.40 23.61 -6.28
C LEU A 387 -43.68 22.14 -5.92
N ARG A 388 -42.62 21.31 -5.98
CA ARG A 388 -42.66 19.90 -5.55
C ARG A 388 -42.14 19.78 -4.13
N PHE A 389 -42.99 19.36 -3.20
CA PHE A 389 -42.64 19.21 -1.77
C PHE A 389 -43.49 18.15 -1.10
N ASP A 390 -43.10 17.71 0.11
CA ASP A 390 -43.92 16.82 0.97
C ASP A 390 -44.88 17.72 1.80
N PRO A 391 -46.21 17.71 1.53
CA PRO A 391 -47.13 18.62 2.21
C PRO A 391 -47.22 18.39 3.72
N MET A 392 -47.16 17.11 4.16
CA MET A 392 -47.22 16.77 5.59
C MET A 392 -45.98 17.29 6.32
N ARG A 393 -44.79 17.08 5.73
CA ARG A 393 -43.54 17.48 6.35
C ARG A 393 -43.30 18.97 6.34
N LEU A 394 -43.67 19.64 5.25
CA LEU A 394 -43.53 21.11 5.18
C LEU A 394 -44.57 21.82 6.05
N ARG A 395 -45.77 21.25 6.20
CA ARG A 395 -46.73 21.67 7.21
C ARG A 395 -46.16 21.61 8.62
N GLN A 396 -45.50 20.47 8.97
CA GLN A 396 -44.84 20.30 10.27
C GLN A 396 -43.78 21.38 10.52
N VAL A 397 -43.04 21.83 9.46
CA VAL A 397 -42.11 22.97 9.56
C VAL A 397 -42.84 24.25 9.95
N VAL A 398 -43.90 24.60 9.23
CA VAL A 398 -44.67 25.86 9.49
C VAL A 398 -45.27 25.79 10.89
N ASP A 399 -45.89 24.67 11.26
CA ASP A 399 -46.53 24.51 12.56
C ASP A 399 -45.50 24.60 13.71
N ASN A 400 -44.31 24.05 13.56
CA ASN A 400 -43.23 24.18 14.55
C ASN A 400 -42.73 25.62 14.70
N LEU A 401 -42.62 26.38 13.60
CA LEU A 401 -42.21 27.78 13.65
C LEU A 401 -43.27 28.64 14.31
N LEU A 402 -44.56 28.44 13.97
CA LEU A 402 -45.67 29.15 14.59
C LEU A 402 -45.80 28.79 16.08
N ALA A 403 -45.71 27.53 16.45
CA ALA A 403 -45.75 27.10 17.83
C ALA A 403 -44.60 27.70 18.64
N ASN A 404 -43.40 27.78 18.06
CA ASN A 404 -42.25 28.45 18.68
C ASN A 404 -42.54 29.94 18.97
N ALA A 405 -43.14 30.68 18.02
CA ALA A 405 -43.54 32.07 18.20
C ALA A 405 -44.54 32.23 19.38
N ALA A 406 -45.55 31.35 19.47
CA ALA A 406 -46.54 31.41 20.55
C ALA A 406 -46.01 31.00 21.92
N ILE A 407 -45.11 30.03 22.01
CA ILE A 407 -44.55 29.52 23.27
C ILE A 407 -43.58 30.52 23.90
N HIS A 408 -42.80 31.20 23.05
CA HIS A 408 -41.71 32.07 23.52
C HIS A 408 -42.07 33.56 23.58
N THR A 409 -43.31 33.92 23.26
CA THR A 409 -43.79 35.28 23.40
C THR A 409 -44.97 35.41 24.40
N PRO A 410 -45.19 36.57 25.01
CA PRO A 410 -46.36 36.80 25.83
C PRO A 410 -47.65 36.73 25.02
N PRO A 411 -48.81 36.35 25.64
CA PRO A 411 -50.12 36.52 25.01
C PRO A 411 -50.34 37.96 24.48
N GLY A 412 -50.97 38.09 23.35
CA GLY A 412 -51.19 39.35 22.65
C GLY A 412 -50.06 39.79 21.74
N THR A 413 -48.93 39.04 21.69
CA THR A 413 -47.84 39.35 20.78
C THR A 413 -48.25 39.07 19.32
N PRO A 414 -48.11 40.03 18.39
CA PRO A 414 -48.44 39.80 17.00
C PRO A 414 -47.43 38.85 16.34
N VAL A 415 -47.98 37.93 15.56
CA VAL A 415 -47.20 36.96 14.71
C VAL A 415 -47.56 37.23 13.27
N ALA A 416 -46.59 37.20 12.36
CA ALA A 416 -46.83 37.30 10.93
C ALA A 416 -46.26 36.09 10.22
N LEU A 417 -47.03 35.56 9.28
CA LEU A 417 -46.65 34.42 8.42
C LEU A 417 -46.77 34.86 6.98
N SER A 418 -45.73 34.74 6.19
CA SER A 418 -45.76 35.06 4.78
C SER A 418 -45.12 33.98 3.92
N VAL A 419 -45.59 33.86 2.69
CA VAL A 419 -45.00 33.02 1.64
C VAL A 419 -44.91 33.79 0.32
N ALA A 420 -43.76 33.72 -0.33
CA ALA A 420 -43.51 34.37 -1.61
C ALA A 420 -42.58 33.51 -2.49
N ALA A 421 -42.67 33.74 -3.80
CA ALA A 421 -41.72 33.22 -4.75
C ALA A 421 -40.58 34.22 -4.92
N GLU A 422 -39.35 33.89 -4.55
CA GLU A 422 -38.18 34.76 -4.70
C GLU A 422 -37.16 34.07 -5.63
N GLY A 423 -37.19 34.41 -6.92
CA GLY A 423 -36.32 33.79 -7.92
C GLY A 423 -36.53 32.28 -8.02
N ARG A 424 -35.50 31.52 -7.70
CA ARG A 424 -35.53 30.06 -7.75
C ARG A 424 -35.98 29.39 -6.46
N HIS A 425 -36.45 30.18 -5.48
CA HIS A 425 -36.86 29.65 -4.17
C HIS A 425 -38.29 30.05 -3.83
N ALA A 426 -38.98 29.18 -3.14
CA ALA A 426 -40.17 29.52 -2.37
C ALA A 426 -39.70 29.89 -0.96
N VAL A 427 -40.13 31.01 -0.46
CA VAL A 427 -39.66 31.60 0.81
C VAL A 427 -40.84 31.70 1.76
N ILE A 428 -40.74 31.03 2.92
CA ILE A 428 -41.70 31.14 4.04
C ILE A 428 -41.02 31.99 5.11
N ARG A 429 -41.72 32.99 5.65
CA ARG A 429 -41.26 33.78 6.79
C ARG A 429 -42.28 33.70 7.92
N VAL A 430 -41.76 33.37 9.11
CA VAL A 430 -42.53 33.46 10.36
C VAL A 430 -41.84 34.51 11.23
N SER A 431 -42.55 35.52 11.63
CA SER A 431 -42.00 36.60 12.48
C SER A 431 -42.88 36.84 13.69
N ASP A 432 -42.24 37.17 14.81
CA ASP A 432 -42.89 37.61 16.05
C ASP A 432 -42.23 38.92 16.56
N SER A 433 -43.02 39.66 17.37
CA SER A 433 -42.56 40.89 18.03
C SER A 433 -42.20 40.63 19.50
N GLY A 434 -41.68 39.46 19.82
CA GLY A 434 -41.33 39.01 21.16
C GLY A 434 -40.01 39.55 21.69
N PRO A 435 -39.52 38.98 22.79
CA PRO A 435 -38.30 39.47 23.47
C PRO A 435 -37.02 39.29 22.65
N GLY A 436 -37.06 38.49 21.57
CA GLY A 436 -35.90 38.14 20.78
C GLY A 436 -35.08 37.03 21.42
N ILE A 437 -34.05 36.56 20.66
CA ILE A 437 -33.12 35.51 21.06
C ILE A 437 -31.75 36.13 21.26
N PRO A 438 -31.09 35.92 22.42
CA PRO A 438 -29.75 36.43 22.67
C PRO A 438 -28.74 35.96 21.59
N ALA A 439 -27.80 36.82 21.19
CA ALA A 439 -26.86 36.53 20.13
C ALA A 439 -25.99 35.27 20.41
N ALA A 440 -25.67 34.99 21.69
CA ALA A 440 -24.94 33.84 22.10
C ALA A 440 -25.68 32.51 21.84
N ASP A 441 -27.01 32.55 21.79
CA ASP A 441 -27.87 31.36 21.66
C ASP A 441 -28.32 31.12 20.21
N GLN A 442 -28.29 32.14 19.35
CA GLN A 442 -28.82 32.09 17.96
C GLN A 442 -28.19 30.98 17.12
N ALA A 443 -26.89 30.67 17.32
CA ALA A 443 -26.22 29.63 16.59
C ALA A 443 -26.65 28.19 17.04
N ARG A 444 -27.28 28.07 18.24
CA ARG A 444 -27.59 26.82 18.87
C ARG A 444 -29.08 26.48 18.93
N ILE A 445 -29.95 27.39 18.56
CA ILE A 445 -31.39 27.15 18.65
C ILE A 445 -31.92 26.01 17.78
N PHE A 446 -31.16 25.59 16.77
CA PHE A 446 -31.46 24.44 15.90
C PHE A 446 -30.85 23.15 16.45
N ASP A 447 -30.03 23.22 17.53
CA ASP A 447 -29.52 22.01 18.20
C ASP A 447 -30.69 21.30 18.92
N ARG A 448 -30.64 19.99 18.94
CA ARG A 448 -31.65 19.16 19.60
C ARG A 448 -31.65 19.42 21.09
N PHE A 449 -32.86 19.51 21.68
CA PHE A 449 -33.07 19.74 23.11
C PHE A 449 -32.50 21.07 23.62
N TYR A 450 -32.03 21.96 22.73
CA TYR A 450 -31.53 23.26 23.13
C TYR A 450 -32.64 24.21 23.54
N ARG A 451 -32.45 24.91 24.67
CA ARG A 451 -33.41 25.89 25.24
C ARG A 451 -32.63 27.03 25.88
N VAL A 452 -33.04 28.27 25.61
CA VAL A 452 -32.39 29.48 26.13
C VAL A 452 -32.60 29.64 27.64
N ASP A 453 -33.74 29.20 28.20
CA ASP A 453 -34.07 29.26 29.64
C ASP A 453 -34.71 27.96 30.14
N ASN A 454 -33.98 27.24 31.01
CA ASN A 454 -34.42 25.92 31.55
C ASN A 454 -35.55 25.99 32.59
N SER A 455 -35.85 27.19 33.19
CA SER A 455 -36.75 27.26 34.34
C SER A 455 -38.18 27.77 34.01
N ARG A 456 -38.33 28.73 33.10
CA ARG A 456 -39.64 29.38 32.83
C ARG A 456 -40.47 28.73 31.72
N THR A 457 -39.87 27.88 30.90
CA THR A 457 -40.51 27.25 29.73
C THR A 457 -40.99 25.83 29.98
N ARG A 458 -40.67 25.18 31.10
CA ARG A 458 -41.16 23.84 31.45
C ARG A 458 -42.69 23.80 31.54
N ASP A 459 -43.28 24.79 32.08
CA ASP A 459 -44.75 24.90 32.25
C ASP A 459 -45.50 25.24 30.97
N ARG A 460 -44.80 25.75 29.93
CA ARG A 460 -45.38 26.14 28.63
C ARG A 460 -45.23 25.13 27.50
N GLY A 461 -44.57 23.99 27.74
CA GLY A 461 -44.71 22.77 26.91
C GLY A 461 -43.74 22.56 25.75
N GLY A 462 -42.63 23.29 25.61
CA GLY A 462 -41.69 23.06 24.50
C GLY A 462 -40.75 21.89 24.76
N SER A 463 -40.56 20.95 23.79
CA SER A 463 -39.64 19.81 23.86
C SER A 463 -38.18 20.14 23.50
N GLY A 464 -37.93 21.33 22.92
CA GLY A 464 -36.63 21.67 22.35
C GLY A 464 -36.28 20.90 21.05
N LEU A 465 -37.22 20.14 20.49
CA LEU A 465 -37.04 19.41 19.24
C LEU A 465 -37.66 20.12 18.03
N GLY A 466 -38.69 20.93 18.20
CA GLY A 466 -39.45 21.49 17.09
C GLY A 466 -38.61 22.27 16.07
N LEU A 467 -37.66 23.13 16.54
CA LEU A 467 -36.75 23.84 15.64
C LEU A 467 -35.72 22.93 14.98
N ALA A 468 -35.22 21.92 15.69
CA ALA A 468 -34.31 20.89 15.12
C ALA A 468 -35.02 20.06 14.04
N VAL A 469 -36.28 19.68 14.28
CA VAL A 469 -37.14 18.99 13.29
C VAL A 469 -37.37 19.87 12.08
N ALA A 470 -37.74 21.16 12.29
CA ALA A 470 -37.95 22.10 11.20
C ALA A 470 -36.68 22.26 10.34
N HIS A 471 -35.52 22.43 10.98
CA HIS A 471 -34.25 22.55 10.29
C HIS A 471 -33.90 21.28 9.46
N SER A 472 -34.06 20.08 10.05
CA SER A 472 -33.79 18.81 9.38
C SER A 472 -34.76 18.56 8.21
N LEU A 473 -36.03 18.88 8.35
CA LEU A 473 -37.03 18.74 7.29
C LEU A 473 -36.78 19.71 6.12
N VAL A 474 -36.40 20.96 6.42
CA VAL A 474 -36.05 21.96 5.39
C VAL A 474 -34.81 21.52 4.64
N ALA A 475 -33.77 21.02 5.35
CA ALA A 475 -32.56 20.46 4.73
C ALA A 475 -32.89 19.23 3.85
N ALA A 476 -33.79 18.35 4.29
CA ALA A 476 -34.24 17.19 3.49
C ALA A 476 -34.95 17.63 2.19
N HIS A 477 -35.63 18.81 2.16
CA HIS A 477 -36.18 19.40 0.96
C HIS A 477 -35.11 20.14 0.10
N GLY A 478 -33.81 20.06 0.45
CA GLY A 478 -32.75 20.82 -0.23
C GLY A 478 -32.79 22.33 0.04
N GLY A 479 -33.51 22.74 1.08
CA GLY A 479 -33.68 24.12 1.47
C GLY A 479 -32.74 24.55 2.60
N THR A 480 -32.91 25.83 3.02
CA THR A 480 -32.21 26.42 4.16
C THR A 480 -33.20 27.16 5.08
N ILE A 481 -32.89 27.17 6.39
CA ILE A 481 -33.62 27.96 7.38
C ILE A 481 -32.62 28.90 8.06
N GLU A 482 -32.99 30.18 8.15
CA GLU A 482 -32.17 31.23 8.74
C GLU A 482 -32.95 31.93 9.85
N LEU A 483 -32.22 32.45 10.84
CA LEU A 483 -32.76 33.28 11.93
C LEU A 483 -32.16 34.68 11.85
N ALA A 484 -33.03 35.69 11.96
CA ALA A 484 -32.67 37.03 12.30
C ALA A 484 -33.45 37.46 13.55
N SER A 485 -32.78 37.71 14.66
CA SER A 485 -33.44 38.03 15.92
C SER A 485 -32.76 39.16 16.66
N ARG A 486 -33.60 40.06 17.18
CA ARG A 486 -33.25 41.18 18.08
C ARG A 486 -34.43 41.43 19.02
N PRO A 487 -34.22 42.10 20.15
CA PRO A 487 -35.35 42.48 21.00
C PRO A 487 -36.46 43.18 20.23
N GLY A 488 -37.70 42.70 20.33
CA GLY A 488 -38.86 43.16 19.61
C GLY A 488 -39.04 42.61 18.19
N SER A 489 -38.18 41.73 17.71
CA SER A 489 -38.33 41.14 16.36
C SER A 489 -37.53 39.84 16.24
N THR A 490 -38.22 38.73 16.05
CA THR A 490 -37.62 37.43 15.65
C THR A 490 -38.22 37.02 14.30
N VAL A 491 -37.35 36.67 13.34
CA VAL A 491 -37.75 36.26 11.99
C VAL A 491 -37.05 34.98 11.62
N PHE A 492 -37.81 33.93 11.38
CA PHE A 492 -37.37 32.70 10.73
C PHE A 492 -37.65 32.77 9.25
N THR A 493 -36.65 32.57 8.42
CA THR A 493 -36.76 32.56 6.95
C THR A 493 -36.39 31.20 6.43
N THR A 494 -37.34 30.47 5.86
CA THR A 494 -37.17 29.17 5.22
C THR A 494 -37.16 29.32 3.72
N ARG A 495 -36.15 28.85 3.02
CA ARG A 495 -36.00 28.85 1.56
C ARG A 495 -36.03 27.44 1.02
N ILE A 496 -36.98 27.11 0.16
CA ILE A 496 -37.12 25.81 -0.51
C ILE A 496 -36.86 26.00 -2.00
N PRO A 497 -35.99 25.18 -2.65
CA PRO A 497 -35.78 25.23 -4.09
C PRO A 497 -37.08 24.97 -4.87
N ARG A 498 -37.36 25.78 -5.88
CA ARG A 498 -38.45 25.56 -6.84
C ARG A 498 -37.82 24.84 -8.05
N SER A 499 -37.89 23.51 -8.06
CA SER A 499 -37.45 22.68 -9.20
C SER A 499 -38.61 22.41 -10.14
#